data_e48449a3ae3f5962909dcafc62cecda4
#
_entry.id   e48449a3ae3f5962909dcafc62cecda4
#
_cell.length_a   1.000
_cell.length_b   1.000
_cell.length_c   1.000
_cell.angle_alpha   90.00
_cell.angle_beta   90.00
_cell.angle_gamma   90.00
#
_symmetry.space_group_name_H-M   'P 1'
#
loop_
_entity.id
_entity.type
_entity.pdbx_description
1 polymer ?
#
loop_
_entity_poly.entity_id
_entity_poly.type
_entity_poly.pdbx_seq_one_letter_code
_entity_poly.pdbx_strand_id
1 'polypeptide(L)'
;MPSDQINLPYPASTVLLIRDSMAGPEVFMVKSNHKIDFAYGALVFPGGKLDNQDSDPELLDLCLEQGLSFDDLAARICGIRETFEEAGVLLARDTISGNMINGTRCAELSSTYRESLHSGSITLLEILQIEKLKLACDKLILFARWITPKSFSRRFDTSFYIADSPVEYSPSHDGVESVGSAWMPPSYVLKEADENRATLVFA
;
A
#
# COMPACT_ATOMS: atom_id res chain seq x y z
N MET A 1 -39.63 2.97 12.00
CA MET A 1 -38.65 3.57 11.11
C MET A 1 -37.32 2.95 11.48
N PRO A 2 -36.65 2.13 10.65
CA PRO A 2 -35.30 1.73 10.94
C PRO A 2 -34.41 3.00 10.88
N SER A 3 -33.63 3.22 11.92
CA SER A 3 -32.65 4.30 11.96
C SER A 3 -31.71 4.10 10.75
N ASP A 4 -31.66 5.08 9.84
CA ASP A 4 -30.62 5.19 8.83
C ASP A 4 -29.27 5.27 9.56
N GLN A 5 -28.67 4.12 9.86
CA GLN A 5 -27.27 4.09 10.23
C GLN A 5 -26.51 4.58 9.02
N ILE A 6 -25.93 5.76 9.14
CA ILE A 6 -25.10 6.37 8.11
C ILE A 6 -23.93 5.41 7.88
N ASN A 7 -23.99 4.65 6.79
CA ASN A 7 -22.91 3.75 6.39
C ASN A 7 -21.76 4.58 5.81
N LEU A 8 -20.95 5.19 6.70
CA LEU A 8 -19.80 5.98 6.31
C LEU A 8 -18.71 5.05 5.74
N PRO A 9 -18.04 5.46 4.67
CA PRO A 9 -16.91 4.68 4.12
C PRO A 9 -15.71 4.76 5.07
N TYR A 10 -14.99 3.64 5.21
CA TYR A 10 -13.74 3.60 5.93
C TYR A 10 -12.63 4.24 5.08
N PRO A 11 -11.82 5.16 5.65
CA PRO A 11 -10.63 5.63 4.97
C PRO A 11 -9.68 4.46 4.63
N ALA A 12 -9.13 4.49 3.44
CA ALA A 12 -8.22 3.47 2.94
C ALA A 12 -7.18 4.06 2.00
N SER A 13 -6.10 3.35 1.80
CA SER A 13 -5.01 3.77 0.92
C SER A 13 -4.48 2.58 0.11
N THR A 14 -4.13 2.84 -1.13
CA THR A 14 -3.62 1.83 -2.06
C THR A 14 -2.47 2.43 -2.86
N VAL A 15 -1.41 1.66 -3.06
CA VAL A 15 -0.21 2.10 -3.79
C VAL A 15 0.01 1.24 -5.03
N LEU A 16 0.03 1.91 -6.17
CA LEU A 16 0.45 1.35 -7.44
C LEU A 16 1.98 1.49 -7.52
N LEU A 17 2.70 0.44 -7.12
CA LEU A 17 4.13 0.40 -7.36
C LEU A 17 4.38 0.21 -8.84
N ILE A 18 5.20 1.07 -9.42
CA ILE A 18 5.55 1.01 -10.84
C ILE A 18 7.05 0.80 -11.02
N ARG A 19 7.42 0.22 -12.15
CA ARG A 19 8.80 0.15 -12.63
C ARG A 19 8.84 0.21 -14.16
N ASP A 20 9.97 0.63 -14.68
CA ASP A 20 10.25 0.49 -16.11
C ASP A 20 10.74 -0.92 -16.42
N SER A 21 10.30 -1.46 -17.56
CA SER A 21 10.84 -2.68 -18.16
C SER A 21 11.15 -2.48 -19.63
N MET A 22 11.83 -3.43 -20.25
CA MET A 22 12.10 -3.39 -21.70
C MET A 22 10.82 -3.41 -22.54
N ALA A 23 9.71 -3.89 -21.99
CA ALA A 23 8.41 -3.95 -22.66
C ALA A 23 7.51 -2.73 -22.35
N GLY A 24 8.01 -1.77 -21.56
CA GLY A 24 7.26 -0.60 -21.06
C GLY A 24 6.98 -0.67 -19.57
N PRO A 25 6.14 0.23 -19.05
CA PRO A 25 5.86 0.29 -17.63
C PRO A 25 5.10 -0.94 -17.15
N GLU A 26 5.50 -1.43 -15.99
CA GLU A 26 4.83 -2.51 -15.26
C GLU A 26 4.35 -2.03 -13.91
N VAL A 27 3.24 -2.58 -13.43
CA VAL A 27 2.69 -2.37 -12.10
C VAL A 27 2.76 -3.66 -11.30
N PHE A 28 3.08 -3.53 -10.02
CA PHE A 28 3.08 -4.67 -9.10
C PHE A 28 1.67 -4.95 -8.60
N MET A 29 1.24 -6.19 -8.72
CA MET A 29 -0.06 -6.65 -8.25
C MET A 29 0.09 -7.87 -7.37
N VAL A 30 -0.79 -7.99 -6.39
CA VAL A 30 -0.92 -9.15 -5.52
C VAL A 30 -2.24 -9.86 -5.79
N LYS A 31 -2.25 -11.16 -5.58
CA LYS A 31 -3.46 -11.99 -5.68
C LYS A 31 -4.04 -12.20 -4.30
N SER A 32 -5.22 -11.65 -4.05
CA SER A 32 -5.91 -11.76 -2.76
C SER A 32 -6.21 -13.20 -2.36
N ASN A 33 -6.08 -13.50 -1.06
CA ASN A 33 -6.34 -14.81 -0.48
C ASN A 33 -7.84 -15.09 -0.37
N HIS A 34 -8.18 -16.38 -0.40
CA HIS A 34 -9.55 -16.93 -0.34
C HIS A 34 -10.38 -16.53 0.88
N LYS A 35 -9.77 -16.07 1.95
CA LYS A 35 -10.44 -15.79 3.22
C LYS A 35 -11.02 -14.39 3.31
N ILE A 36 -10.77 -13.55 2.32
CA ILE A 36 -11.30 -12.18 2.26
C ILE A 36 -12.55 -12.21 1.39
N ASP A 37 -13.72 -12.12 2.01
CA ASP A 37 -15.06 -12.24 1.40
C ASP A 37 -15.33 -11.31 0.21
N PHE A 38 -14.51 -10.28 0.02
CA PHE A 38 -14.76 -9.21 -0.95
C PHE A 38 -14.00 -9.38 -2.29
N ALA A 39 -12.87 -10.08 -2.31
CA ALA A 39 -11.95 -10.07 -3.47
C ALA A 39 -11.27 -11.42 -3.75
N TYR A 40 -11.99 -12.52 -3.62
CA TYR A 40 -11.47 -13.87 -3.85
C TYR A 40 -10.67 -14.00 -5.14
N GLY A 41 -9.36 -14.26 -5.02
CA GLY A 41 -8.48 -14.51 -6.17
C GLY A 41 -8.31 -13.32 -7.12
N ALA A 42 -8.83 -12.14 -6.76
CA ALA A 42 -8.67 -10.95 -7.55
C ALA A 42 -7.23 -10.44 -7.53
N LEU A 43 -6.84 -9.83 -8.63
CA LEU A 43 -5.63 -9.03 -8.70
C LEU A 43 -5.93 -7.65 -8.12
N VAL A 44 -5.15 -7.27 -7.11
CA VAL A 44 -5.27 -5.99 -6.42
C VAL A 44 -3.88 -5.35 -6.28
N PHE A 45 -3.86 -4.06 -6.02
CA PHE A 45 -2.65 -3.36 -5.62
C PHE A 45 -2.46 -3.47 -4.10
N PRO A 46 -1.23 -3.40 -3.58
CA PRO A 46 -1.00 -3.31 -2.14
C PRO A 46 -1.78 -2.15 -1.52
N GLY A 47 -2.46 -2.42 -0.42
CA GLY A 47 -3.23 -1.39 0.25
C GLY A 47 -4.28 -1.94 1.20
N GLY A 48 -4.72 -1.08 2.11
CA GLY A 48 -5.68 -1.45 3.13
C GLY A 48 -6.35 -0.26 3.80
N LYS A 49 -7.01 -0.57 4.91
CA LYS A 49 -7.73 0.39 5.73
C LYS A 49 -6.77 1.21 6.57
N LEU A 50 -7.08 2.50 6.72
CA LEU A 50 -6.38 3.36 7.67
C LEU A 50 -6.48 2.79 9.09
N ASP A 51 -5.36 2.62 9.76
CA ASP A 51 -5.27 2.24 11.17
C ASP A 51 -5.04 3.49 12.04
N ASN A 52 -5.35 3.39 13.35
CA ASN A 52 -5.13 4.49 14.28
C ASN A 52 -3.64 4.87 14.38
N GLN A 53 -2.72 3.90 14.24
CA GLN A 53 -1.29 4.17 14.24
C GLN A 53 -0.83 5.06 13.07
N ASP A 54 -1.54 5.04 11.93
CA ASP A 54 -1.18 5.86 10.76
C ASP A 54 -1.39 7.36 11.02
N SER A 55 -2.13 7.71 12.08
CA SER A 55 -2.39 9.07 12.55
C SER A 55 -1.59 9.44 13.79
N ASP A 56 -0.60 8.64 14.20
CA ASP A 56 0.27 8.95 15.33
C ASP A 56 1.05 10.24 15.08
N PRO A 57 1.00 11.25 15.97
CA PRO A 57 1.71 12.52 15.80
C PRO A 57 3.21 12.37 15.58
N GLU A 58 3.87 11.42 16.26
CA GLU A 58 5.32 11.18 16.08
C GLU A 58 5.61 10.59 14.69
N LEU A 59 4.71 9.77 14.17
CA LEU A 59 4.84 9.21 12.82
C LEU A 59 4.59 10.27 11.75
N LEU A 60 3.63 11.16 11.98
CA LEU A 60 3.37 12.31 11.09
C LEU A 60 4.58 13.25 11.01
N ASP A 61 5.29 13.45 12.12
CA ASP A 61 6.52 14.27 12.15
C ASP A 61 7.69 13.66 11.35
N LEU A 62 7.67 12.34 11.17
CA LEU A 62 8.62 11.62 10.31
C LEU A 62 8.25 11.66 8.82
N CYS A 63 7.13 12.26 8.47
CA CYS A 63 6.66 12.44 7.11
C CYS A 63 6.97 13.87 6.65
N LEU A 64 8.00 14.06 5.83
CA LEU A 64 8.58 15.37 5.51
C LEU A 64 7.82 16.16 4.42
N GLU A 65 6.50 16.14 4.39
CA GLU A 65 5.79 16.95 3.40
C GLU A 65 5.11 18.18 4.02
N GLN A 66 5.56 19.36 3.57
CA GLN A 66 4.93 20.62 3.94
C GLN A 66 3.67 20.85 3.09
N GLY A 67 2.60 21.29 3.74
CA GLY A 67 1.38 21.75 3.05
C GLY A 67 0.31 20.68 2.84
N LEU A 68 0.50 19.46 3.31
CA LEU A 68 -0.54 18.43 3.36
C LEU A 68 -1.38 18.56 4.65
N SER A 69 -2.65 18.17 4.56
CA SER A 69 -3.50 18.01 5.74
C SER A 69 -3.08 16.77 6.55
N PHE A 70 -3.50 16.69 7.81
CA PHE A 70 -3.29 15.50 8.64
C PHE A 70 -3.88 14.23 8.00
N ASP A 71 -5.07 14.35 7.42
CA ASP A 71 -5.74 13.21 6.76
C ASP A 71 -4.98 12.74 5.52
N ASP A 72 -4.40 13.66 4.74
CA ASP A 72 -3.58 13.31 3.57
C ASP A 72 -2.27 12.64 3.99
N LEU A 73 -1.64 13.11 5.07
CA LEU A 73 -0.43 12.49 5.63
C LEU A 73 -0.74 11.08 6.14
N ALA A 74 -1.78 10.92 6.95
CA ALA A 74 -2.19 9.62 7.47
C ALA A 74 -2.53 8.64 6.34
N ALA A 75 -3.18 9.08 5.26
CA ALA A 75 -3.46 8.24 4.11
C ALA A 75 -2.17 7.80 3.39
N ARG A 76 -1.16 8.65 3.29
CA ARG A 76 0.15 8.29 2.70
C ARG A 76 0.92 7.32 3.59
N ILE A 77 0.91 7.54 4.90
CA ILE A 77 1.51 6.65 5.89
C ILE A 77 0.87 5.26 5.81
N CYS A 78 -0.45 5.19 5.80
CA CYS A 78 -1.20 3.96 5.57
C CYS A 78 -0.74 3.26 4.28
N GLY A 79 -0.68 3.97 3.16
CA GLY A 79 -0.20 3.41 1.89
C GLY A 79 1.20 2.83 1.98
N ILE A 80 2.14 3.51 2.67
CA ILE A 80 3.51 3.00 2.85
C ILE A 80 3.52 1.77 3.76
N ARG A 81 2.78 1.79 4.87
CA ARG A 81 2.68 0.66 5.81
C ARG A 81 2.14 -0.60 5.11
N GLU A 82 0.99 -0.48 4.46
CA GLU A 82 0.35 -1.57 3.72
C GLU A 82 1.25 -2.11 2.59
N THR A 83 1.95 -1.22 1.88
CA THR A 83 2.92 -1.62 0.85
C THR A 83 4.08 -2.40 1.46
N PHE A 84 4.52 -2.06 2.66
CA PHE A 84 5.54 -2.82 3.34
C PHE A 84 5.01 -4.17 3.85
N GLU A 85 3.83 -4.21 4.42
CA GLU A 85 3.20 -5.44 4.90
C GLU A 85 2.88 -6.41 3.75
N GLU A 86 2.31 -5.95 2.64
CA GLU A 86 1.83 -6.81 1.56
C GLU A 86 2.86 -7.09 0.46
N ALA A 87 3.80 -6.16 0.22
CA ALA A 87 4.80 -6.27 -0.85
C ALA A 87 6.25 -6.30 -0.36
N GLY A 88 6.50 -6.03 0.93
CA GLY A 88 7.84 -5.92 1.50
C GLY A 88 8.59 -4.65 1.08
N VAL A 89 7.92 -3.68 0.48
CA VAL A 89 8.53 -2.43 0.00
C VAL A 89 8.29 -1.31 1.00
N LEU A 90 9.36 -0.85 1.66
CA LEU A 90 9.32 0.32 2.53
C LEU A 90 9.78 1.56 1.76
N LEU A 91 8.87 2.50 1.53
CA LEU A 91 9.21 3.80 0.92
C LEU A 91 9.70 4.75 2.01
N ALA A 92 11.00 4.75 2.24
CA ALA A 92 11.65 5.50 3.31
C ALA A 92 12.99 6.09 2.89
N ARG A 93 13.48 7.03 3.69
CA ARG A 93 14.77 7.68 3.52
C ARG A 93 15.60 7.50 4.79
N ASP A 94 16.89 7.37 4.63
CA ASP A 94 17.86 7.47 5.73
C ASP A 94 17.85 8.90 6.30
N THR A 95 17.78 9.03 7.63
CA THR A 95 17.66 10.33 8.30
C THR A 95 18.93 11.18 8.21
N ILE A 96 20.09 10.56 8.01
CA ILE A 96 21.38 11.25 7.96
C ILE A 96 21.68 11.72 6.53
N SER A 97 21.62 10.80 5.58
CA SER A 97 21.96 11.10 4.18
C SER A 97 20.81 11.76 3.40
N GLY A 98 19.56 11.57 3.85
CA GLY A 98 18.34 12.00 3.15
C GLY A 98 18.02 11.17 1.89
N ASN A 99 18.85 10.18 1.55
CA ASN A 99 18.65 9.34 0.37
C ASN A 99 17.57 8.30 0.60
N MET A 100 16.86 7.95 -0.47
CA MET A 100 15.97 6.79 -0.45
C MET A 100 16.77 5.53 -0.10
N ILE A 101 16.18 4.64 0.69
CA ILE A 101 16.75 3.30 0.89
C ILE A 101 16.74 2.54 -0.45
N ASN A 102 17.79 1.77 -0.68
CA ASN A 102 17.91 0.95 -1.90
C ASN A 102 17.24 -0.42 -1.73
N GLY A 103 17.21 -1.20 -2.82
CA GLY A 103 16.58 -2.52 -2.83
C GLY A 103 17.20 -3.49 -1.83
N THR A 104 18.51 -3.49 -1.63
CA THR A 104 19.18 -4.33 -0.63
C THR A 104 18.71 -4.01 0.78
N ARG A 105 18.66 -2.72 1.13
CA ARG A 105 18.18 -2.28 2.44
C ARG A 105 16.70 -2.61 2.64
N CYS A 106 15.90 -2.46 1.58
CA CYS A 106 14.49 -2.84 1.61
C CYS A 106 14.32 -4.34 1.91
N ALA A 107 15.13 -5.21 1.28
CA ALA A 107 15.13 -6.65 1.52
C ALA A 107 15.50 -7.02 2.97
N GLU A 108 16.52 -6.36 3.53
CA GLU A 108 16.93 -6.55 4.92
C GLU A 108 15.80 -6.19 5.89
N LEU A 109 15.20 -5.02 5.72
CA LEU A 109 14.08 -4.56 6.56
C LEU A 109 12.86 -5.48 6.43
N SER A 110 12.54 -5.90 5.21
CA SER A 110 11.44 -6.84 4.96
C SER A 110 11.68 -8.17 5.69
N SER A 111 12.87 -8.74 5.59
CA SER A 111 13.19 -10.01 6.26
C SER A 111 13.19 -9.90 7.79
N THR A 112 13.46 -8.71 8.33
CA THR A 112 13.57 -8.49 9.79
C THR A 112 12.25 -8.13 10.42
N TYR A 113 11.44 -7.28 9.79
CA TYR A 113 10.33 -6.60 10.46
C TYR A 113 8.95 -6.89 9.88
N ARG A 114 8.84 -7.33 8.61
CA ARG A 114 7.56 -7.42 7.92
C ARG A 114 6.53 -8.28 8.66
N GLU A 115 6.93 -9.48 9.10
CA GLU A 115 6.06 -10.39 9.84
C GLU A 115 5.66 -9.81 11.20
N SER A 116 6.59 -9.17 11.89
CA SER A 116 6.35 -8.56 13.19
C SER A 116 5.43 -7.34 13.09
N LEU A 117 5.56 -6.53 12.04
CA LEU A 117 4.65 -5.42 11.77
C LEU A 117 3.24 -5.93 11.45
N HIS A 118 3.12 -6.89 10.53
CA HIS A 118 1.84 -7.49 10.15
C HIS A 118 1.11 -8.14 11.35
N SER A 119 1.84 -8.77 12.26
CA SER A 119 1.27 -9.34 13.49
C SER A 119 0.98 -8.31 14.60
N GLY A 120 1.36 -7.05 14.41
CA GLY A 120 1.26 -6.00 15.42
C GLY A 120 2.23 -6.12 16.59
N SER A 121 3.30 -6.95 16.46
CA SER A 121 4.32 -7.12 17.48
C SER A 121 5.33 -5.98 17.53
N ILE A 122 5.39 -5.18 16.48
CA ILE A 122 6.15 -3.93 16.35
C ILE A 122 5.32 -2.94 15.54
N THR A 123 5.48 -1.66 15.80
CA THR A 123 4.84 -0.59 15.04
C THR A 123 5.75 -0.06 13.94
N LEU A 124 5.18 0.60 12.93
CA LEU A 124 5.98 1.27 11.90
C LEU A 124 6.87 2.36 12.51
N LEU A 125 6.37 3.10 13.51
CA LEU A 125 7.14 4.12 14.23
C LEU A 125 8.39 3.54 14.88
N GLU A 126 8.26 2.43 15.62
CA GLU A 126 9.39 1.76 16.25
C GLU A 126 10.44 1.31 15.23
N ILE A 127 10.02 0.76 14.09
CA ILE A 127 10.94 0.38 13.00
C ILE A 127 11.72 1.61 12.51
N LEU A 128 11.04 2.71 12.23
CA LEU A 128 11.68 3.93 11.73
C LEU A 128 12.66 4.52 12.75
N GLN A 129 12.34 4.48 14.04
CA GLN A 129 13.22 4.97 15.11
C GLN A 129 14.47 4.08 15.25
N ILE A 130 14.30 2.75 15.30
CA ILE A 130 15.41 1.79 15.40
C ILE A 130 16.37 1.94 14.22
N GLU A 131 15.81 2.03 13.00
CA GLU A 131 16.58 2.01 11.76
C GLU A 131 17.01 3.39 11.28
N LYS A 132 16.66 4.44 12.04
CA LYS A 132 16.93 5.86 11.72
C LYS A 132 16.43 6.25 10.34
N LEU A 133 15.18 5.91 10.08
CA LEU A 133 14.50 6.20 8.83
C LEU A 133 13.39 7.24 9.02
N LYS A 134 12.97 7.83 7.92
CA LYS A 134 11.78 8.67 7.82
C LYS A 134 11.01 8.28 6.56
N LEU A 135 9.69 8.47 6.58
CA LEU A 135 8.84 8.10 5.47
C LEU A 135 9.06 9.03 4.27
N ALA A 136 9.00 8.45 3.08
CA ALA A 136 9.10 9.17 1.82
C ALA A 136 7.70 9.48 1.26
N CYS A 137 6.87 10.15 2.04
CA CYS A 137 5.50 10.51 1.66
C CYS A 137 5.44 11.38 0.39
N ASP A 138 6.50 12.15 0.12
CA ASP A 138 6.69 12.92 -1.11
C ASP A 138 6.79 12.07 -2.37
N LYS A 139 7.07 10.77 -2.23
CA LYS A 139 7.15 9.84 -3.36
C LYS A 139 5.81 9.22 -3.74
N LEU A 140 4.77 9.44 -2.96
CA LEU A 140 3.42 9.01 -3.30
C LEU A 140 2.70 10.11 -4.07
N ILE A 141 2.49 9.90 -5.36
CA ILE A 141 1.75 10.82 -6.22
C ILE A 141 0.28 10.42 -6.20
N LEU A 142 -0.61 11.28 -5.69
CA LEU A 142 -2.05 11.02 -5.70
C LEU A 142 -2.53 10.88 -7.15
N PHE A 143 -3.05 9.71 -7.48
CA PHE A 143 -3.53 9.36 -8.80
C PHE A 143 -5.06 9.46 -8.91
N ALA A 144 -5.76 8.91 -7.90
CA ALA A 144 -7.22 8.89 -7.88
C ALA A 144 -7.74 8.77 -6.44
N ARG A 145 -9.02 9.10 -6.24
CA ARG A 145 -9.77 8.79 -5.02
C ARG A 145 -11.10 8.19 -5.41
N TRP A 146 -11.42 7.04 -4.83
CA TRP A 146 -12.64 6.30 -5.12
C TRP A 146 -13.39 5.99 -3.87
N ILE A 147 -14.72 6.22 -3.90
CA ILE A 147 -15.60 5.93 -2.78
C ILE A 147 -16.57 4.83 -3.21
N THR A 148 -16.57 3.73 -2.46
CA THR A 148 -17.49 2.61 -2.72
C THR A 148 -18.94 3.10 -2.72
N PRO A 149 -19.78 2.69 -3.69
CA PRO A 149 -21.18 3.10 -3.77
C PRO A 149 -21.98 2.77 -2.51
N LYS A 150 -23.01 3.57 -2.23
CA LYS A 150 -23.87 3.41 -1.02
C LYS A 150 -24.63 2.09 -0.97
N SER A 151 -24.78 1.40 -2.09
CA SER A 151 -25.44 0.09 -2.19
C SER A 151 -24.66 -1.06 -1.55
N PHE A 152 -23.37 -0.87 -1.24
CA PHE A 152 -22.54 -1.88 -0.62
C PHE A 152 -22.62 -1.80 0.91
N SER A 153 -22.64 -2.95 1.58
CA SER A 153 -22.67 -3.06 3.05
C SER A 153 -21.37 -2.59 3.70
N ARG A 154 -20.23 -2.83 3.06
CA ARG A 154 -18.91 -2.35 3.47
C ARG A 154 -18.39 -1.39 2.42
N ARG A 155 -17.98 -0.20 2.86
CA ARG A 155 -17.59 0.88 1.97
C ARG A 155 -16.23 1.42 2.37
N PHE A 156 -15.44 1.80 1.37
CA PHE A 156 -14.14 2.43 1.54
C PHE A 156 -14.11 3.76 0.80
N ASP A 157 -13.34 4.69 1.34
CA ASP A 157 -12.93 5.93 0.71
C ASP A 157 -11.43 5.83 0.49
N THR A 158 -11.05 5.35 -0.69
CA THR A 158 -9.69 4.92 -0.99
C THR A 158 -8.93 5.97 -1.78
N SER A 159 -7.80 6.41 -1.24
CA SER A 159 -6.80 7.19 -1.97
C SER A 159 -5.83 6.26 -2.69
N PHE A 160 -5.70 6.42 -4.01
CA PHE A 160 -4.77 5.67 -4.85
C PHE A 160 -3.55 6.49 -5.16
N TYR A 161 -2.38 5.99 -4.83
CA TYR A 161 -1.10 6.64 -5.08
C TYR A 161 -0.28 5.84 -6.11
N ILE A 162 0.54 6.54 -6.87
CA ILE A 162 1.59 5.95 -7.70
C ILE A 162 2.93 6.21 -7.03
N ALA A 163 3.80 5.20 -6.99
CA ALA A 163 5.16 5.32 -6.50
C ALA A 163 6.12 4.41 -7.28
N ASP A 164 7.35 4.90 -7.47
CA ASP A 164 8.41 4.08 -8.04
C ASP A 164 8.84 2.98 -7.06
N SER A 165 8.99 1.76 -7.57
CA SER A 165 9.61 0.69 -6.80
C SER A 165 11.11 0.93 -6.62
N PRO A 166 11.70 0.59 -5.46
CA PRO A 166 13.15 0.65 -5.29
C PRO A 166 13.87 -0.18 -6.37
N VAL A 167 14.93 0.40 -6.94
CA VAL A 167 15.76 -0.27 -7.95
C VAL A 167 16.39 -1.52 -7.36
N GLU A 168 16.46 -2.60 -8.14
CA GLU A 168 17.04 -3.90 -7.76
C GLU A 168 16.32 -4.62 -6.61
N TYR A 169 15.07 -4.25 -6.31
CA TYR A 169 14.24 -4.98 -5.36
C TYR A 169 13.15 -5.78 -6.09
N SER A 170 12.92 -7.00 -5.61
CA SER A 170 11.83 -7.85 -6.08
C SER A 170 10.77 -7.98 -4.98
N PRO A 171 9.71 -7.17 -5.04
CA PRO A 171 8.61 -7.28 -4.10
C PRO A 171 8.00 -8.69 -4.15
N SER A 172 7.52 -9.16 -3.02
CA SER A 172 6.85 -10.47 -2.91
C SER A 172 5.63 -10.36 -2.01
N HIS A 173 4.60 -11.14 -2.31
CA HIS A 173 3.42 -11.26 -1.46
C HIS A 173 3.79 -11.79 -0.06
N ASP A 174 2.92 -11.53 0.92
CA ASP A 174 3.12 -11.89 2.33
C ASP A 174 2.84 -13.38 2.62
N GLY A 175 2.06 -14.04 1.77
CA GLY A 175 1.62 -15.41 1.97
C GLY A 175 0.44 -15.57 2.95
N VAL A 176 -0.06 -14.48 3.52
CA VAL A 176 -1.16 -14.45 4.50
C VAL A 176 -2.41 -13.84 3.88
N GLU A 177 -2.38 -12.56 3.55
CA GLU A 177 -3.46 -11.85 2.87
C GLU A 177 -3.40 -12.02 1.36
N SER A 178 -2.21 -12.29 0.82
CA SER A 178 -1.94 -12.50 -0.60
C SER A 178 -1.26 -13.84 -0.83
N VAL A 179 -1.66 -14.54 -1.89
CA VAL A 179 -1.16 -15.89 -2.26
C VAL A 179 -0.35 -15.91 -3.55
N GLY A 180 -0.10 -14.77 -4.13
CA GLY A 180 0.70 -14.63 -5.34
C GLY A 180 0.95 -13.16 -5.64
N SER A 181 2.00 -12.88 -6.39
CA SER A 181 2.33 -11.53 -6.84
C SER A 181 3.08 -11.56 -8.15
N ALA A 182 2.93 -10.51 -8.95
CA ALA A 182 3.65 -10.35 -10.19
C ALA A 182 3.74 -8.89 -10.63
N TRP A 183 4.79 -8.60 -11.38
CA TRP A 183 4.88 -7.41 -12.22
C TRP A 183 4.14 -7.65 -13.53
N MET A 184 3.25 -6.75 -13.88
CA MET A 184 2.42 -6.90 -15.07
C MET A 184 2.30 -5.57 -15.83
N PRO A 185 2.39 -5.59 -17.17
CA PRO A 185 1.97 -4.44 -17.97
C PRO A 185 0.48 -4.17 -17.74
N PRO A 186 0.04 -2.93 -17.51
CA PRO A 186 -1.39 -2.61 -17.32
C PRO A 186 -2.28 -3.12 -18.44
N SER A 187 -1.81 -3.04 -19.70
CA SER A 187 -2.53 -3.55 -20.86
C SER A 187 -2.77 -5.06 -20.82
N TYR A 188 -1.82 -5.82 -20.26
CA TYR A 188 -1.97 -7.26 -20.07
C TYR A 188 -3.06 -7.57 -19.05
N VAL A 189 -3.03 -6.88 -17.89
CA VAL A 189 -4.03 -7.06 -16.82
C VAL A 189 -5.45 -6.77 -17.33
N LEU A 190 -5.63 -5.69 -18.08
CA LEU A 190 -6.92 -5.34 -18.66
C LEU A 190 -7.40 -6.42 -19.66
N LYS A 191 -6.51 -6.91 -20.51
CA LYS A 191 -6.84 -8.00 -21.44
C LYS A 191 -7.25 -9.28 -20.71
N GLU A 192 -6.53 -9.69 -19.67
CA GLU A 192 -6.88 -10.86 -18.86
C GLU A 192 -8.26 -10.71 -18.19
N ALA A 193 -8.60 -9.48 -17.76
CA ALA A 193 -9.90 -9.19 -17.19
C ALA A 193 -11.02 -9.23 -18.26
N ASP A 194 -10.81 -8.65 -19.44
CA ASP A 194 -11.76 -8.67 -20.55
C ASP A 194 -12.06 -10.10 -21.03
N GLU A 195 -11.06 -10.97 -20.99
CA GLU A 195 -11.17 -12.37 -21.35
C GLU A 195 -11.60 -13.28 -20.17
N ASN A 196 -12.01 -12.71 -19.04
CA ASN A 196 -12.46 -13.40 -17.82
C ASN A 196 -11.42 -14.36 -17.21
N ARG A 197 -10.13 -14.12 -17.43
CA ARG A 197 -9.04 -14.89 -16.82
C ARG A 197 -8.49 -14.24 -15.55
N ALA A 198 -8.77 -12.97 -15.34
CA ALA A 198 -8.45 -12.27 -14.11
C ALA A 198 -9.69 -11.53 -13.59
N THR A 199 -9.83 -11.48 -12.28
CA THR A 199 -10.84 -10.65 -11.60
C THR A 199 -10.16 -9.39 -11.12
N LEU A 200 -10.69 -8.23 -11.49
CA LEU A 200 -10.30 -6.92 -10.96
C LEU A 200 -11.40 -6.45 -10.00
N VAL A 201 -10.99 -5.89 -8.89
CA VAL A 201 -11.92 -5.27 -7.93
C VAL A 201 -11.91 -3.77 -8.15
N PHE A 202 -13.08 -3.22 -8.36
CA PHE A 202 -13.29 -1.78 -8.32
C PHE A 202 -13.63 -1.40 -6.87
N ALA A 203 -12.84 -0.50 -6.29
CA ALA A 203 -13.00 -0.04 -4.92
C ALA A 203 -14.30 0.72 -4.69
#